data_30a601058742a64563c51f74b680aa25
#
_entry.id   30a601058742a64563c51f74b680aa25
#
_cell.length_a   1.000
_cell.length_b   1.000
_cell.length_c   1.000
_cell.angle_alpha   90.00
_cell.angle_beta   90.00
_cell.angle_gamma   90.00
#
_symmetry.space_group_name_H-M   'P 1'
#
loop_
_entity.id
_entity.type
_entity.pdbx_description
1 polymer ?
#
loop_
_entity_poly.entity_id
_entity_poly.type
_entity_poly.pdbx_seq_one_letter_code
_entity_poly.pdbx_strand_id
1 'polypeptide(L)'
;MNPNNNETQRLDHAVRTGIISAALMGVSIGILFGLTHSAQIGAALVHAIDIYGDSTLISFDPGSPMVASIVSIIPAVIGGIAGAGAPIGASNLARWLKLNAVVQLLVGLVIAIVGGGAAGAIITAIIPQFATEGAALGAGVGTVAGIVSLSSYQLQSDIRNNL
;
A
#
# COMPACT_ATOMS: atom_id res chain seq x y z
N MET A 1 -5.43 27.23 22.40
CA MET A 1 -4.92 26.38 21.29
C MET A 1 -6.11 25.73 20.61
N ASN A 2 -6.21 25.77 19.28
CA ASN A 2 -7.35 25.22 18.56
C ASN A 2 -7.24 23.67 18.52
N PRO A 3 -8.20 22.91 19.10
CA PRO A 3 -8.14 21.45 19.17
C PRO A 3 -8.01 20.76 17.80
N ASN A 4 -8.56 21.37 16.75
CA ASN A 4 -8.49 20.87 15.39
C ASN A 4 -7.06 20.83 14.82
N ASN A 5 -6.20 21.79 15.17
CA ASN A 5 -4.82 21.81 14.68
C ASN A 5 -4.01 20.62 15.21
N ASN A 6 -4.26 20.21 16.44
CA ASN A 6 -3.52 19.11 17.06
C ASN A 6 -3.91 17.74 16.46
N GLU A 7 -5.17 17.53 16.12
CA GLU A 7 -5.63 16.29 15.48
C GLU A 7 -5.05 16.17 14.06
N THR A 8 -5.06 17.27 13.31
CA THR A 8 -4.47 17.30 11.96
C THR A 8 -2.99 16.98 11.99
N GLN A 9 -2.21 17.53 12.92
CA GLN A 9 -0.80 17.23 13.06
C GLN A 9 -0.52 15.76 13.40
N ARG A 10 -1.35 15.15 14.25
CA ARG A 10 -1.24 13.73 14.60
C ARG A 10 -1.52 12.83 13.40
N LEU A 11 -2.56 13.13 12.64
CA LEU A 11 -2.89 12.41 11.42
C LEU A 11 -1.76 12.52 10.38
N ASP A 12 -1.22 13.73 10.18
CA ASP A 12 -0.11 13.96 9.26
C ASP A 12 1.13 13.15 9.65
N HIS A 13 1.52 13.18 10.93
CA HIS A 13 2.65 12.40 11.42
C HIS A 13 2.42 10.88 11.27
N ALA A 14 1.23 10.39 11.62
CA ALA A 14 0.89 8.98 11.51
C ALA A 14 0.94 8.52 10.05
N VAL A 15 0.38 9.28 9.13
CA VAL A 15 0.39 8.98 7.70
C VAL A 15 1.82 9.00 7.15
N ARG A 16 2.63 9.98 7.49
CA ARG A 16 4.05 10.04 7.08
C ARG A 16 4.83 8.82 7.55
N THR A 17 4.64 8.41 8.80
CA THR A 17 5.27 7.19 9.34
C THR A 17 4.83 5.95 8.57
N GLY A 18 3.54 5.84 8.24
CA GLY A 18 3.01 4.77 7.39
C GLY A 18 3.59 4.78 5.98
N ILE A 19 3.74 5.95 5.35
CA ILE A 19 4.34 6.10 4.00
C ILE A 19 5.81 5.64 3.99
N ILE A 20 6.58 6.02 5.00
CA ILE A 20 7.98 5.56 5.12
C ILE A 20 8.03 4.04 5.26
N SER A 21 7.18 3.47 6.11
CA SER A 21 7.04 2.02 6.25
C SER A 21 6.63 1.36 4.92
N ALA A 22 5.68 1.95 4.20
CA ALA A 22 5.23 1.47 2.89
C ALA A 22 6.38 1.43 1.87
N ALA A 23 7.19 2.47 1.83
CA ALA A 23 8.33 2.54 0.91
C ALA A 23 9.36 1.45 1.22
N LEU A 24 9.76 1.31 2.49
CA LEU A 24 10.77 0.31 2.91
C LEU A 24 10.26 -1.12 2.69
N MET A 25 9.07 -1.42 3.17
CA MET A 25 8.49 -2.77 3.05
C MET A 25 8.10 -3.08 1.60
N GLY A 26 7.54 -2.11 0.89
CA GLY A 26 7.13 -2.28 -0.50
C GLY A 26 8.30 -2.59 -1.43
N VAL A 27 9.41 -1.89 -1.26
CA VAL A 27 10.66 -2.19 -2.00
C VAL A 27 11.17 -3.59 -1.65
N SER A 28 11.29 -3.92 -0.36
CA SER A 28 11.80 -5.21 0.09
C SER A 28 10.94 -6.38 -0.38
N ILE A 29 9.63 -6.30 -0.16
CA ILE A 29 8.68 -7.34 -0.57
C ILE A 29 8.59 -7.43 -2.09
N GLY A 30 8.56 -6.29 -2.80
CA GLY A 30 8.52 -6.25 -4.25
C GLY A 30 9.75 -6.89 -4.89
N ILE A 31 10.95 -6.65 -4.35
CA ILE A 31 12.18 -7.33 -4.81
C ILE A 31 12.07 -8.83 -4.60
N LEU A 32 11.75 -9.28 -3.38
CA LEU A 32 11.64 -10.70 -3.07
C LEU A 32 10.60 -11.40 -3.95
N PHE A 33 9.44 -10.79 -4.12
CA PHE A 33 8.38 -11.33 -4.95
C PHE A 33 8.82 -11.39 -6.43
N GLY A 34 9.40 -10.32 -6.95
CA GLY A 34 9.89 -10.28 -8.34
C GLY A 34 10.98 -11.32 -8.62
N LEU A 35 11.92 -11.51 -7.68
CA LEU A 35 12.96 -12.53 -7.81
C LEU A 35 12.37 -13.94 -7.83
N THR A 36 11.39 -14.24 -6.98
CA THR A 36 10.79 -15.56 -6.86
C THR A 36 9.79 -15.89 -7.96
N HIS A 37 9.16 -14.88 -8.57
CA HIS A 37 8.12 -15.03 -9.60
C HIS A 37 8.51 -14.46 -10.97
N SER A 38 9.82 -14.28 -11.21
CA SER A 38 10.32 -13.63 -12.44
C SER A 38 9.84 -14.29 -13.74
N ALA A 39 9.76 -15.61 -13.79
CA ALA A 39 9.28 -16.33 -14.97
C ALA A 39 7.78 -16.05 -15.25
N GLN A 40 6.94 -15.99 -14.21
CA GLN A 40 5.51 -15.73 -14.35
C GLN A 40 5.26 -14.26 -14.75
N ILE A 41 5.95 -13.33 -14.10
CA ILE A 41 5.88 -11.91 -14.40
C ILE A 41 6.39 -11.64 -15.81
N GLY A 42 7.49 -12.28 -16.21
CA GLY A 42 8.04 -12.19 -17.57
C GLY A 42 7.03 -12.65 -18.62
N ALA A 43 6.39 -13.80 -18.42
CA ALA A 43 5.35 -14.29 -19.33
C ALA A 43 4.16 -13.33 -19.44
N ALA A 44 3.71 -12.76 -18.31
CA ALA A 44 2.62 -11.77 -18.29
C ALA A 44 3.01 -10.48 -19.01
N LEU A 45 4.25 -10.03 -18.85
CA LEU A 45 4.79 -8.85 -19.56
C LEU A 45 4.88 -9.07 -21.07
N VAL A 46 5.40 -10.21 -21.53
CA VAL A 46 5.44 -10.55 -22.95
C VAL A 46 4.03 -10.50 -23.55
N HIS A 47 3.07 -11.11 -22.89
CA HIS A 47 1.68 -11.11 -23.35
C HIS A 47 1.07 -9.69 -23.39
N ALA A 48 1.37 -8.84 -22.41
CA ALA A 48 0.92 -7.45 -22.43
C ALA A 48 1.59 -6.64 -23.55
N ILE A 49 2.87 -6.89 -23.82
CA ILE A 49 3.59 -6.25 -24.93
C ILE A 49 2.97 -6.66 -26.28
N ASP A 50 2.64 -7.93 -26.46
CA ASP A 50 2.00 -8.43 -27.70
C ASP A 50 0.62 -7.78 -27.93
N ILE A 51 -0.10 -7.44 -26.87
CA ILE A 51 -1.44 -6.82 -26.98
C ILE A 51 -1.34 -5.31 -27.21
N TYR A 52 -0.46 -4.63 -26.52
CA TYR A 52 -0.45 -3.15 -26.41
C TYR A 52 0.77 -2.48 -27.02
N GLY A 53 1.83 -3.22 -27.32
CA GLY A 53 3.13 -2.68 -27.67
C GLY A 53 3.59 -2.95 -29.08
N ASP A 54 4.44 -2.05 -29.57
CA ASP A 54 5.29 -2.32 -30.72
C ASP A 54 6.57 -2.97 -30.16
N SER A 55 6.72 -4.27 -30.41
CA SER A 55 7.84 -5.09 -29.92
C SER A 55 9.22 -4.56 -30.35
N THR A 56 9.27 -3.66 -31.33
CA THR A 56 10.52 -3.08 -31.84
C THR A 56 11.17 -2.06 -30.90
N LEU A 57 10.42 -1.54 -29.91
CA LEU A 57 10.88 -0.49 -28.99
C LEU A 57 11.43 -1.00 -27.66
N ILE A 58 11.34 -2.31 -27.39
CA ILE A 58 11.67 -2.85 -26.09
C ILE A 58 12.98 -3.62 -26.17
N SER A 59 14.04 -3.02 -25.64
CA SER A 59 15.39 -3.60 -25.59
C SER A 59 15.74 -4.32 -24.28
N PHE A 60 14.74 -4.55 -23.37
CA PHE A 60 14.97 -5.27 -22.12
C PHE A 60 14.41 -6.69 -22.17
N ASP A 61 15.01 -7.61 -21.42
CA ASP A 61 14.51 -8.96 -21.22
C ASP A 61 13.35 -8.97 -20.21
N PRO A 62 12.09 -9.20 -20.64
CA PRO A 62 10.93 -9.22 -19.74
C PRO A 62 11.04 -10.32 -18.66
N GLY A 63 11.77 -11.40 -18.93
CA GLY A 63 12.00 -12.49 -17.97
C GLY A 63 13.10 -12.21 -16.96
N SER A 64 13.79 -11.09 -17.10
CA SER A 64 14.85 -10.71 -16.18
C SER A 64 14.32 -10.52 -14.75
N PRO A 65 14.98 -11.11 -13.73
CA PRO A 65 14.62 -10.92 -12.33
C PRO A 65 14.61 -9.45 -11.89
N MET A 66 15.45 -8.62 -12.52
CA MET A 66 15.48 -7.18 -12.26
C MET A 66 14.19 -6.49 -12.71
N VAL A 67 13.73 -6.80 -13.93
CA VAL A 67 12.48 -6.25 -14.47
C VAL A 67 11.30 -6.70 -13.63
N ALA A 68 11.23 -7.99 -13.30
CA ALA A 68 10.19 -8.55 -12.45
C ALA A 68 10.15 -7.87 -11.06
N SER A 69 11.31 -7.58 -10.47
CA SER A 69 11.40 -6.86 -9.20
C SER A 69 10.86 -5.45 -9.30
N ILE A 70 11.24 -4.70 -10.33
CA ILE A 70 10.73 -3.32 -10.56
C ILE A 70 9.20 -3.33 -10.71
N VAL A 71 8.66 -4.24 -11.51
CA VAL A 71 7.22 -4.37 -11.74
C VAL A 71 6.48 -4.70 -10.44
N SER A 72 7.06 -5.50 -9.56
CA SER A 72 6.46 -5.89 -8.28
C SER A 72 6.57 -4.81 -7.21
N ILE A 73 7.62 -3.98 -7.22
CA ILE A 73 7.80 -2.86 -6.28
C ILE A 73 6.66 -1.84 -6.44
N ILE A 74 6.27 -1.54 -7.66
CA ILE A 74 5.28 -0.48 -7.95
C ILE A 74 3.95 -0.73 -7.22
N PRO A 75 3.24 -1.86 -7.42
CA PRO A 75 1.99 -2.12 -6.73
C PRO A 75 2.16 -2.29 -5.22
N ALA A 76 3.30 -2.83 -4.76
CA ALA A 76 3.60 -2.97 -3.35
C ALA A 76 3.72 -1.60 -2.64
N VAL A 77 4.48 -0.68 -3.21
CA VAL A 77 4.68 0.67 -2.64
C VAL A 77 3.39 1.49 -2.73
N ILE A 78 2.72 1.50 -3.88
CA ILE A 78 1.49 2.29 -4.07
C ILE A 78 0.36 1.77 -3.18
N GLY A 79 0.20 0.45 -3.09
CA GLY A 79 -0.76 -0.16 -2.17
C GLY A 79 -0.42 0.13 -0.71
N GLY A 80 0.87 0.14 -0.37
CA GLY A 80 1.34 0.54 0.95
C GLY A 80 0.99 1.99 1.30
N ILE A 81 1.21 2.91 0.37
CA ILE A 81 0.85 4.34 0.55
C ILE A 81 -0.67 4.49 0.75
N ALA A 82 -1.48 3.77 -0.03
CA ALA A 82 -2.93 3.78 0.13
C ALA A 82 -3.33 3.26 1.52
N GLY A 83 -2.71 2.18 2.00
CA GLY A 83 -2.92 1.63 3.33
C GLY A 83 -2.50 2.58 4.45
N ALA A 84 -1.42 3.36 4.27
CA ALA A 84 -0.97 4.36 5.23
C ALA A 84 -2.01 5.47 5.49
N GLY A 85 -2.95 5.69 4.57
CA GLY A 85 -4.09 6.60 4.74
C GLY A 85 -5.20 6.07 5.67
N ALA A 86 -5.12 4.84 6.15
CA ALA A 86 -6.15 4.22 6.98
C ALA A 86 -6.57 5.03 8.21
N PRO A 87 -5.67 5.72 8.97
CA PRO A 87 -6.08 6.55 10.11
C PRO A 87 -7.02 7.68 9.72
N ILE A 88 -6.85 8.28 8.54
CA ILE A 88 -7.73 9.35 8.05
C ILE A 88 -9.15 8.81 7.85
N GLY A 89 -9.28 7.70 7.13
CA GLY A 89 -10.56 7.06 6.90
C GLY A 89 -11.22 6.59 8.20
N ALA A 90 -10.45 5.92 9.05
CA ALA A 90 -10.93 5.41 10.33
C ALA A 90 -11.38 6.52 11.28
N SER A 91 -10.62 7.61 11.41
CA SER A 91 -10.98 8.75 12.28
C SER A 91 -12.22 9.47 11.80
N ASN A 92 -12.38 9.66 10.49
CA ASN A 92 -13.56 10.27 9.91
C ASN A 92 -14.81 9.42 10.16
N LEU A 93 -14.71 8.11 9.92
CA LEU A 93 -15.82 7.19 10.15
C LEU A 93 -16.16 7.05 11.63
N ALA A 94 -15.14 7.03 12.51
CA ALA A 94 -15.33 6.97 13.94
C ALA A 94 -16.08 8.19 14.48
N ARG A 95 -15.78 9.39 13.98
CA ARG A 95 -16.51 10.62 14.33
C ARG A 95 -17.98 10.57 13.88
N TRP A 96 -18.20 10.07 12.68
CA TRP A 96 -19.55 10.00 12.11
C TRP A 96 -20.42 8.94 12.80
N LEU A 97 -19.88 7.77 13.09
CA LEU A 97 -20.58 6.64 13.70
C LEU A 97 -20.40 6.52 15.22
N LYS A 98 -19.66 7.44 15.86
CA LYS A 98 -19.34 7.42 17.30
C LYS A 98 -18.73 6.09 17.75
N LEU A 99 -17.79 5.56 16.96
CA LEU A 99 -17.16 4.27 17.20
C LEU A 99 -16.20 4.35 18.39
N ASN A 100 -16.11 3.26 19.15
CA ASN A 100 -15.08 3.11 20.17
C ASN A 100 -13.69 2.86 19.54
N ALA A 101 -12.61 3.01 20.33
CA ALA A 101 -11.24 2.91 19.85
C ALA A 101 -10.91 1.57 19.19
N VAL A 102 -11.45 0.46 19.71
CA VAL A 102 -11.21 -0.88 19.17
C VAL A 102 -11.85 -1.05 17.80
N VAL A 103 -13.10 -0.62 17.66
CA VAL A 103 -13.81 -0.66 16.37
C VAL A 103 -13.16 0.27 15.36
N GLN A 104 -12.70 1.44 15.78
CA GLN A 104 -11.94 2.36 14.92
C GLN A 104 -10.66 1.70 14.37
N LEU A 105 -9.93 0.96 15.21
CA LEU A 105 -8.73 0.23 14.77
C LEU A 105 -9.07 -0.86 13.76
N LEU A 106 -10.12 -1.65 14.01
CA LEU A 106 -10.56 -2.70 13.09
C LEU A 106 -11.01 -2.12 11.74
N VAL A 107 -11.77 -1.03 11.77
CA VAL A 107 -12.18 -0.31 10.55
C VAL A 107 -10.95 0.21 9.80
N GLY A 108 -9.99 0.79 10.51
CA GLY A 108 -8.74 1.23 9.91
C GLY A 108 -7.97 0.10 9.24
N LEU A 109 -7.93 -1.07 9.86
CA LEU A 109 -7.29 -2.25 9.29
C LEU A 109 -7.99 -2.70 7.99
N VAL A 110 -9.32 -2.74 7.99
CA VAL A 110 -10.09 -3.07 6.77
C VAL A 110 -9.83 -2.05 5.67
N ILE A 111 -9.79 -0.76 5.99
CA ILE A 111 -9.47 0.31 5.03
C ILE A 111 -8.06 0.11 4.46
N ALA A 112 -7.08 -0.27 5.29
CA ALA A 112 -5.71 -0.51 4.86
C ALA A 112 -5.61 -1.69 3.88
N ILE A 113 -6.28 -2.80 4.18
CA ILE A 113 -6.30 -4.00 3.35
C ILE A 113 -6.99 -3.71 1.99
N VAL A 114 -8.20 -3.18 2.06
CA VAL A 114 -9.02 -2.94 0.86
C VAL A 114 -8.42 -1.83 0.01
N GLY A 115 -8.00 -0.73 0.62
CA GLY A 115 -7.38 0.40 -0.07
C GLY A 115 -6.06 0.01 -0.70
N GLY A 116 -5.21 -0.72 0.02
CA GLY A 116 -3.94 -1.23 -0.48
C GLY A 116 -4.13 -2.22 -1.63
N GLY A 117 -5.04 -3.17 -1.46
CA GLY A 117 -5.36 -4.16 -2.50
C GLY A 117 -5.96 -3.54 -3.76
N ALA A 118 -6.90 -2.62 -3.61
CA ALA A 118 -7.50 -1.91 -4.74
C ALA A 118 -6.47 -1.07 -5.50
N ALA A 119 -5.61 -0.33 -4.78
CA ALA A 119 -4.55 0.46 -5.39
C ALA A 119 -3.54 -0.43 -6.15
N GLY A 120 -3.12 -1.54 -5.55
CA GLY A 120 -2.24 -2.52 -6.20
C GLY A 120 -2.88 -3.13 -7.46
N ALA A 121 -4.16 -3.53 -7.40
CA ALA A 121 -4.89 -4.07 -8.54
C ALA A 121 -5.04 -3.06 -9.68
N ILE A 122 -5.40 -1.81 -9.37
CA ILE A 122 -5.59 -0.75 -10.38
C ILE A 122 -4.28 -0.49 -11.13
N ILE A 123 -3.16 -0.39 -10.41
CA ILE A 123 -1.86 -0.13 -11.03
C ILE A 123 -1.42 -1.27 -11.94
N THR A 124 -1.76 -2.50 -11.58
CA THR A 124 -1.41 -3.69 -12.36
C THR A 124 -2.47 -4.09 -13.38
N ALA A 125 -3.60 -3.38 -13.45
CA ALA A 125 -4.68 -3.66 -14.41
C ALA A 125 -4.26 -3.57 -15.88
N ILE A 126 -3.17 -2.83 -16.18
CA ILE A 126 -2.56 -2.77 -17.50
C ILE A 126 -2.01 -4.15 -17.91
N ILE A 127 -1.65 -4.99 -16.95
CA ILE A 127 -1.21 -6.37 -17.14
C ILE A 127 -2.24 -7.27 -16.44
N PRO A 128 -3.36 -7.64 -17.12
CA PRO A 128 -4.49 -8.30 -16.46
C PRO A 128 -4.12 -9.59 -15.71
N GLN A 129 -3.14 -10.33 -16.22
CA GLN A 129 -2.63 -11.55 -15.60
C GLN A 129 -1.86 -11.29 -14.30
N PHE A 130 -1.43 -10.05 -14.06
CA PHE A 130 -0.71 -9.63 -12.85
C PHE A 130 -1.58 -8.85 -11.86
N ALA A 131 -2.86 -8.61 -12.19
CA ALA A 131 -3.75 -7.81 -11.35
C ALA A 131 -4.00 -8.45 -9.98
N THR A 132 -4.10 -9.77 -9.91
CA THR A 132 -4.30 -10.52 -8.65
C THR A 132 -3.08 -10.42 -7.74
N GLU A 133 -1.90 -10.59 -8.31
CA GLU A 133 -0.62 -10.47 -7.60
C GLU A 133 -0.39 -9.04 -7.13
N GLY A 134 -0.72 -8.06 -7.99
CA GLY A 134 -0.67 -6.65 -7.63
C GLY A 134 -1.62 -6.31 -6.48
N ALA A 135 -2.83 -6.85 -6.50
CA ALA A 135 -3.78 -6.72 -5.38
C ALA A 135 -3.23 -7.34 -4.09
N ALA A 136 -2.64 -8.54 -4.17
CA ALA A 136 -2.08 -9.24 -3.02
C ALA A 136 -0.88 -8.47 -2.44
N LEU A 137 0.04 -7.99 -3.29
CA LEU A 137 1.18 -7.17 -2.89
C LEU A 137 0.72 -5.86 -2.23
N GLY A 138 -0.20 -5.16 -2.88
CA GLY A 138 -0.76 -3.92 -2.37
C GLY A 138 -1.50 -4.10 -1.04
N ALA A 139 -2.30 -5.15 -0.89
CA ALA A 139 -3.01 -5.47 0.34
C ALA A 139 -2.02 -5.83 1.47
N GLY A 140 -1.02 -6.65 1.19
CA GLY A 140 -0.02 -7.07 2.18
C GLY A 140 0.78 -5.89 2.73
N VAL A 141 1.39 -5.09 1.85
CA VAL A 141 2.17 -3.91 2.26
C VAL A 141 1.25 -2.83 2.84
N GLY A 142 0.05 -2.64 2.26
CA GLY A 142 -0.97 -1.72 2.76
C GLY A 142 -1.40 -2.04 4.18
N THR A 143 -1.56 -3.33 4.52
CA THR A 143 -1.87 -3.79 5.87
C THR A 143 -0.78 -3.39 6.86
N VAL A 144 0.49 -3.68 6.53
CA VAL A 144 1.62 -3.34 7.41
C VAL A 144 1.74 -1.83 7.59
N ALA A 145 1.71 -1.07 6.51
CA ALA A 145 1.77 0.39 6.54
C ALA A 145 0.59 1.00 7.32
N GLY A 146 -0.61 0.44 7.16
CA GLY A 146 -1.80 0.82 7.89
C GLY A 146 -1.69 0.55 9.39
N ILE A 147 -1.19 -0.62 9.79
CA ILE A 147 -0.94 -0.94 11.21
C ILE A 147 0.05 0.05 11.81
N VAL A 148 1.19 0.30 11.15
CA VAL A 148 2.21 1.25 11.62
C VAL A 148 1.61 2.66 11.77
N SER A 149 0.85 3.10 10.78
CA SER A 149 0.19 4.40 10.79
C SER A 149 -0.86 4.52 11.91
N LEU A 150 -1.74 3.52 12.06
CA LEU A 150 -2.76 3.47 13.10
C LEU A 150 -2.16 3.42 14.50
N SER A 151 -1.12 2.61 14.71
CA SER A 151 -0.41 2.50 15.99
C SER A 151 0.27 3.83 16.36
N SER A 152 0.91 4.50 15.39
CA SER A 152 1.50 5.82 15.58
C SER A 152 0.44 6.86 15.99
N TYR A 153 -0.74 6.82 15.36
CA TYR A 153 -1.85 7.71 15.69
C TYR A 153 -2.37 7.50 17.12
N GLN A 154 -2.54 6.23 17.54
CA GLN A 154 -3.02 5.88 18.88
C GLN A 154 -2.01 6.23 19.96
N LEU A 155 -0.73 5.90 19.78
CA LEU A 155 0.33 6.20 20.74
C LEU A 155 0.38 7.68 21.10
N GLN A 156 0.24 8.56 20.09
CA GLN A 156 0.19 10.01 20.31
C GLN A 156 -1.08 10.44 21.08
N SER A 157 -2.18 9.66 21.01
CA SER A 157 -3.38 9.95 21.79
C SER A 157 -3.18 9.63 23.27
N ASP A 158 -2.53 8.50 23.56
CA ASP A 158 -2.35 7.99 24.91
C ASP A 158 -1.33 8.81 25.71
N ILE A 159 -0.22 9.21 25.07
CA ILE A 159 0.78 10.10 25.70
C ILE A 159 0.14 11.38 26.19
N ARG A 160 -0.78 11.94 25.45
CA ARG A 160 -1.43 13.22 25.81
C ARG A 160 -2.49 13.08 26.90
N ASN A 161 -3.19 11.95 26.93
CA ASN A 161 -4.22 11.72 27.96
C ASN A 161 -3.60 11.45 29.33
N ASN A 162 -2.30 11.15 29.39
CA ASN A 162 -1.54 10.86 30.61
C ASN A 162 -0.65 12.03 31.05
N LEU A 163 -0.68 13.18 30.36
CA LEU A 163 -0.03 14.46 30.75
C LEU A 163 -1.06 15.50 31.18
#